data_e66bb7bcab8c118de75da2cb61027d7b
#
_entry.id   e66bb7bcab8c118de75da2cb61027d7b
#
_cell.length_a   1.000
_cell.length_b   1.000
_cell.length_c   1.000
_cell.angle_alpha   90.00
_cell.angle_beta   90.00
_cell.angle_gamma   90.00
#
_symmetry.space_group_name_H-M   'P 1'
#
loop_
_entity.id
_entity.type
_entity.pdbx_description
1 polymer ?
#
loop_
_entity_poly.entity_id
_entity_poly.type
_entity_poly.pdbx_seq_one_letter_code
_entity_poly.pdbx_strand_id
1 'polypeptide(L)'
;MAIFKYGIPKISLMATGTEIRLSKIMRKGKMLCIPMDHGISNGPIEGLEKPHDVIYKCENHGLTSIIINKGIIKTLPRPTKVGILAHFSSSTALSLAPNRKMLTGSVKEAIRLGADGVSLHINIGGKEEPEMVEQLGKISEECHEWNVPLLAMMYPRGENVKDPHDPEVVAHTARIGAECGADIVKTLYTGDIDSFKKVTESIPVPVVIAGGPKSKTDLDILQMTEDAMTAGAKGVTYGRNIFAHKTPDKMVEALAGIIFKKQTAKEMAKKIGN
;
A
#
# COMPACT_ATOMS: atom_id res chain seq x y z
N MET A 1 33.10 10.62 29.81
CA MET A 1 33.12 9.17 29.50
C MET A 1 31.66 8.68 29.62
N ALA A 2 30.93 8.69 28.52
CA ALA A 2 29.51 8.36 28.49
C ALA A 2 29.37 6.84 28.31
N ILE A 3 28.70 6.23 29.27
CA ILE A 3 28.47 4.79 29.34
C ILE A 3 27.48 4.39 28.24
N PHE A 4 27.95 3.61 27.29
CA PHE A 4 27.14 2.94 26.29
C PHE A 4 26.19 1.93 26.97
N LYS A 5 24.94 2.32 27.20
CA LYS A 5 23.86 1.40 27.42
C LYS A 5 23.50 0.83 26.05
N TYR A 6 23.85 -0.41 25.84
CA TYR A 6 23.46 -1.35 24.79
C TYR A 6 22.59 -0.76 23.64
N GLY A 7 23.16 0.11 22.87
CA GLY A 7 22.67 0.47 21.56
C GLY A 7 23.74 0.04 20.58
N ILE A 8 23.56 -1.12 19.98
CA ILE A 8 24.18 -1.39 18.69
C ILE A 8 23.82 -0.17 17.84
N PRO A 9 24.80 0.60 17.26
CA PRO A 9 24.42 1.64 16.32
C PRO A 9 23.49 0.95 15.32
N LYS A 10 22.32 1.55 15.04
CA LYS A 10 21.54 1.19 13.87
C LYS A 10 22.43 1.47 12.68
N ILE A 11 23.35 0.58 12.40
CA ILE A 11 23.86 0.41 11.04
C ILE A 11 22.58 0.04 10.30
N SER A 12 22.04 0.99 9.56
CA SER A 12 20.96 0.71 8.64
C SER A 12 21.47 -0.44 7.78
N LEU A 13 20.93 -1.64 8.01
CA LEU A 13 21.22 -2.80 7.17
C LEU A 13 20.54 -2.65 5.80
N MET A 14 19.77 -1.56 5.61
CA MET A 14 19.20 -1.22 4.32
C MET A 14 20.30 -0.65 3.43
N ALA A 15 20.40 -1.21 2.26
CA ALA A 15 21.27 -0.62 1.25
C ALA A 15 20.79 0.79 0.90
N THR A 16 21.72 1.72 0.73
CA THR A 16 21.45 3.14 0.41
C THR A 16 20.45 3.31 -0.74
N GLY A 17 20.49 2.43 -1.75
CA GLY A 17 19.56 2.45 -2.87
C GLY A 17 18.11 2.24 -2.44
N THR A 18 17.84 1.30 -1.51
CA THR A 18 16.51 1.07 -0.93
C THR A 18 16.02 2.28 -0.14
N GLU A 19 16.89 2.89 0.71
CA GLU A 19 16.54 4.08 1.49
C GLU A 19 16.18 5.27 0.60
N ILE A 20 16.96 5.52 -0.47
CA ILE A 20 16.69 6.59 -1.43
C ILE A 20 15.31 6.37 -2.10
N ARG A 21 15.00 5.14 -2.53
CA ARG A 21 13.74 4.80 -3.17
C ARG A 21 12.57 4.88 -2.18
N LEU A 22 12.75 4.39 -0.94
CA LEU A 22 11.75 4.53 0.13
C LEU A 22 11.42 6.00 0.41
N SER A 23 12.41 6.90 0.38
CA SER A 23 12.19 8.34 0.59
C SER A 23 11.32 8.99 -0.49
N LYS A 24 11.23 8.38 -1.68
CA LYS A 24 10.35 8.85 -2.77
C LYS A 24 8.91 8.36 -2.64
N ILE A 25 8.72 7.14 -2.12
CA ILE A 25 7.38 6.55 -1.94
C ILE A 25 6.76 6.84 -0.58
N MET A 26 7.57 7.29 0.38
CA MET A 26 7.15 7.68 1.75
C MET A 26 7.70 9.06 2.10
N ARG A 27 6.99 9.80 2.94
CA ARG A 27 7.44 11.07 3.49
C ARG A 27 7.56 10.97 5.01
N LYS A 28 8.77 11.16 5.56
CA LYS A 28 9.05 11.03 7.01
C LYS A 28 8.53 9.69 7.58
N GLY A 29 8.77 8.60 6.86
CA GLY A 29 8.35 7.25 7.25
C GLY A 29 6.85 6.99 7.18
N LYS A 30 6.07 7.84 6.49
CA LYS A 30 4.62 7.70 6.31
C LYS A 30 4.23 7.71 4.84
N MET A 31 3.16 6.98 4.50
CA MET A 31 2.69 6.79 3.13
C MET A 31 1.24 7.29 2.96
N LEU A 32 1.01 8.03 1.90
CA LEU A 32 -0.32 8.25 1.32
C LEU A 32 -0.26 7.84 -0.14
N CYS A 33 -0.83 6.69 -0.45
CA CYS A 33 -0.70 6.05 -1.75
C CYS A 33 -2.06 5.80 -2.41
N ILE A 34 -2.14 5.97 -3.73
CA ILE A 34 -3.31 5.58 -4.53
C ILE A 34 -2.96 4.32 -5.33
N PRO A 35 -3.47 3.13 -4.96
CA PRO A 35 -3.38 1.95 -5.80
C PRO A 35 -4.41 2.04 -6.95
N MET A 36 -3.92 1.92 -8.17
CA MET A 36 -4.70 1.95 -9.42
C MET A 36 -4.44 0.69 -10.27
N ASP A 37 -4.14 -0.41 -9.59
CA ASP A 37 -3.91 -1.74 -10.15
C ASP A 37 -5.19 -2.47 -10.57
N HIS A 38 -6.35 -1.94 -10.22
CA HIS A 38 -7.68 -2.56 -10.39
C HIS A 38 -8.04 -2.86 -11.85
N GLY A 39 -7.49 -2.12 -12.82
CA GLY A 39 -7.84 -2.24 -14.23
C GLY A 39 -7.63 -3.64 -14.82
N ILE A 40 -6.58 -4.35 -14.41
CA ILE A 40 -6.35 -5.76 -14.83
C ILE A 40 -7.45 -6.67 -14.30
N SER A 41 -7.88 -6.47 -13.06
CA SER A 41 -8.87 -7.35 -12.42
C SER A 41 -10.29 -7.06 -12.89
N ASN A 42 -10.67 -5.79 -13.05
CA ASN A 42 -12.06 -5.37 -13.19
C ASN A 42 -12.36 -4.58 -14.49
N GLY A 43 -11.35 -4.37 -15.34
CA GLY A 43 -11.49 -3.52 -16.53
C GLY A 43 -11.49 -2.01 -16.21
N PRO A 44 -12.00 -1.19 -17.12
CA PRO A 44 -12.10 0.26 -16.94
C PRO A 44 -13.26 0.58 -15.97
N ILE A 45 -12.94 0.72 -14.69
CA ILE A 45 -13.91 1.06 -13.63
C ILE A 45 -13.97 2.56 -13.40
N GLU A 46 -15.05 3.02 -12.74
CA GLU A 46 -15.28 4.43 -12.39
C GLU A 46 -14.04 5.06 -11.73
N GLY A 47 -13.58 6.17 -12.29
CA GLY A 47 -12.41 6.93 -11.84
C GLY A 47 -11.06 6.38 -12.32
N LEU A 48 -11.02 5.23 -13.01
CA LEU A 48 -9.82 4.66 -13.62
C LEU A 48 -9.91 4.50 -15.13
N GLU A 49 -10.88 5.12 -15.80
CA GLU A 49 -10.94 5.19 -17.26
C GLU A 49 -9.73 5.94 -17.83
N LYS A 50 -9.27 6.95 -17.08
CA LYS A 50 -8.08 7.75 -17.37
C LYS A 50 -7.23 7.92 -16.10
N PRO A 51 -6.45 6.91 -15.71
CA PRO A 51 -5.69 6.94 -14.46
C PRO A 51 -4.71 8.11 -14.37
N HIS A 52 -4.20 8.60 -15.51
CA HIS A 52 -3.31 9.75 -15.57
C HIS A 52 -3.94 11.03 -15.01
N ASP A 53 -5.24 11.27 -15.29
CA ASP A 53 -5.95 12.47 -14.83
C ASP A 53 -6.00 12.51 -13.30
N VAL A 54 -6.26 11.36 -12.66
CA VAL A 54 -6.25 11.24 -11.19
C VAL A 54 -4.87 11.51 -10.63
N ILE A 55 -3.82 10.93 -11.24
CA ILE A 55 -2.43 11.10 -10.78
C ILE A 55 -2.08 12.59 -10.76
N TYR A 56 -2.22 13.26 -11.91
CA TYR A 56 -1.81 14.66 -12.05
C TYR A 56 -2.68 15.63 -11.27
N LYS A 57 -3.94 15.29 -11.03
CA LYS A 57 -4.82 16.07 -10.16
C LYS A 57 -4.39 15.96 -8.68
N CYS A 58 -3.90 14.80 -8.25
CA CYS A 58 -3.59 14.52 -6.84
C CYS A 58 -2.13 14.79 -6.44
N GLU A 59 -1.16 14.78 -7.38
CA GLU A 59 0.28 14.76 -7.05
C GLU A 59 0.79 15.97 -6.25
N ASN A 60 0.08 17.10 -6.23
CA ASN A 60 0.47 18.30 -5.48
C ASN A 60 -0.25 18.44 -4.12
N HIS A 61 -1.14 17.51 -3.75
CA HIS A 61 -2.02 17.60 -2.58
C HIS A 61 -1.56 16.74 -1.39
N GLY A 62 -0.31 16.28 -1.40
CA GLY A 62 0.26 15.51 -0.29
C GLY A 62 0.37 14.02 -0.56
N LEU A 63 -0.02 13.56 -1.74
CA LEU A 63 0.22 12.20 -2.22
C LEU A 63 1.72 11.89 -2.17
N THR A 64 2.11 10.68 -1.73
CA THR A 64 3.51 10.26 -1.71
C THR A 64 3.83 9.31 -2.84
N SER A 65 2.89 8.43 -3.21
CA SER A 65 3.13 7.40 -4.21
C SER A 65 1.85 6.91 -4.88
N ILE A 66 2.04 6.19 -5.97
CA ILE A 66 1.00 5.48 -6.71
C ILE A 66 1.42 4.04 -6.95
N ILE A 67 0.46 3.14 -7.02
CA ILE A 67 0.67 1.75 -7.44
C ILE A 67 -0.06 1.55 -8.76
N ILE A 68 0.67 1.25 -9.82
CA ILE A 68 0.12 1.11 -11.17
C ILE A 68 0.76 -0.04 -11.94
N ASN A 69 0.02 -0.60 -12.88
CA ASN A 69 0.51 -1.66 -13.74
C ASN A 69 1.50 -1.12 -14.79
N LYS A 70 2.44 -1.96 -15.22
CA LYS A 70 3.52 -1.60 -16.16
C LYS A 70 3.03 -0.97 -17.47
N GLY A 71 1.88 -1.41 -18.00
CA GLY A 71 1.28 -0.83 -19.19
C GLY A 71 0.88 0.62 -19.00
N ILE A 72 0.38 0.98 -17.80
CA ILE A 72 0.01 2.36 -17.46
C ILE A 72 1.25 3.22 -17.26
N ILE A 73 2.33 2.68 -16.65
CA ILE A 73 3.60 3.42 -16.52
C ILE A 73 4.09 3.89 -17.90
N LYS A 74 4.06 2.99 -18.89
CA LYS A 74 4.51 3.29 -20.28
C LYS A 74 3.71 4.37 -20.97
N THR A 75 2.48 4.62 -20.56
CA THR A 75 1.58 5.59 -21.19
C THR A 75 1.50 6.92 -20.44
N LEU A 76 2.30 7.12 -19.39
CA LEU A 76 2.36 8.40 -18.69
C LEU A 76 2.85 9.51 -19.64
N PRO A 77 2.06 10.56 -19.88
CA PRO A 77 2.42 11.62 -20.84
C PRO A 77 3.57 12.52 -20.36
N ARG A 78 3.86 12.51 -19.06
CA ARG A 78 4.98 13.20 -18.43
C ARG A 78 5.39 12.50 -17.11
N PRO A 79 6.58 12.75 -16.57
CA PRO A 79 6.97 12.27 -15.25
C PRO A 79 5.99 12.75 -14.17
N THR A 80 5.77 11.91 -13.15
CA THR A 80 5.01 12.27 -11.94
C THR A 80 5.93 12.89 -10.90
N LYS A 81 5.34 13.66 -9.98
CA LYS A 81 6.06 14.22 -8.81
C LYS A 81 6.07 13.26 -7.61
N VAL A 82 5.36 12.13 -7.71
CA VAL A 82 5.21 11.13 -6.65
C VAL A 82 5.91 9.84 -7.02
N GLY A 83 6.28 9.04 -6.04
CA GLY A 83 6.93 7.75 -6.27
C GLY A 83 6.02 6.76 -6.97
N ILE A 84 6.60 5.90 -7.79
CA ILE A 84 5.88 4.86 -8.55
C ILE A 84 6.25 3.48 -7.98
N LEU A 85 5.23 2.71 -7.57
CA LEU A 85 5.36 1.28 -7.34
C LEU A 85 4.74 0.53 -8.52
N ALA A 86 5.57 -0.24 -9.24
CA ALA A 86 5.12 -1.10 -10.32
C ALA A 86 4.42 -2.33 -9.74
N HIS A 87 3.15 -2.57 -10.11
CA HIS A 87 2.39 -3.72 -9.64
C HIS A 87 2.54 -4.91 -10.58
N PHE A 88 2.93 -6.07 -10.03
CA PHE A 88 3.21 -7.27 -10.82
C PHE A 88 2.36 -8.50 -10.46
N SER A 89 1.40 -8.39 -9.58
CA SER A 89 0.45 -9.46 -9.30
C SER A 89 -0.85 -9.25 -10.07
N SER A 90 -1.24 -10.21 -10.90
CA SER A 90 -2.40 -10.07 -11.76
C SER A 90 -3.31 -11.30 -11.74
N SER A 91 -4.60 -11.03 -11.68
CA SER A 91 -5.66 -11.98 -12.03
C SER A 91 -6.86 -11.17 -12.51
N THR A 92 -7.79 -11.81 -13.22
CA THR A 92 -8.99 -11.14 -13.73
C THR A 92 -10.25 -11.70 -13.08
N ALA A 93 -11.28 -10.90 -12.97
CA ALA A 93 -12.61 -11.34 -12.53
C ALA A 93 -13.25 -12.33 -13.54
N LEU A 94 -12.74 -12.41 -14.76
CA LEU A 94 -13.17 -13.35 -15.79
C LEU A 94 -12.53 -14.74 -15.64
N SER A 95 -11.53 -14.88 -14.76
CA SER A 95 -10.83 -16.14 -14.51
C SER A 95 -11.68 -17.08 -13.64
N LEU A 96 -11.53 -18.39 -13.85
CA LEU A 96 -12.05 -19.40 -12.93
C LEU A 96 -11.32 -19.43 -11.57
N ALA A 97 -10.15 -18.81 -11.48
CA ALA A 97 -9.34 -18.67 -10.26
C ALA A 97 -9.00 -17.18 -9.98
N PRO A 98 -9.98 -16.32 -9.66
CA PRO A 98 -9.75 -14.88 -9.50
C PRO A 98 -8.87 -14.52 -8.29
N ASN A 99 -8.74 -15.43 -7.33
CA ASN A 99 -7.87 -15.26 -6.17
C ASN A 99 -6.41 -15.64 -6.42
N ARG A 100 -6.13 -16.42 -7.47
CA ARG A 100 -4.78 -16.80 -7.88
C ARG A 100 -4.09 -15.63 -8.58
N LYS A 101 -3.12 -15.02 -7.91
CA LYS A 101 -2.33 -13.93 -8.48
C LYS A 101 -1.07 -14.47 -9.13
N MET A 102 -0.85 -14.09 -10.39
CA MET A 102 0.32 -14.52 -11.18
C MET A 102 1.25 -13.34 -11.42
N LEU A 103 2.56 -13.60 -11.45
CA LEU A 103 3.55 -12.57 -11.78
C LEU A 103 3.44 -12.16 -13.25
N THR A 104 3.45 -10.85 -13.49
CA THR A 104 3.39 -10.25 -14.83
C THR A 104 4.58 -9.36 -15.16
N GLY A 105 5.59 -9.34 -14.31
CA GLY A 105 6.80 -8.54 -14.51
C GLY A 105 7.92 -8.98 -13.57
N SER A 106 9.06 -8.30 -13.67
CA SER A 106 10.26 -8.50 -12.85
C SER A 106 10.78 -7.18 -12.29
N VAL A 107 11.64 -7.26 -11.27
CA VAL A 107 12.26 -6.06 -10.67
C VAL A 107 13.12 -5.32 -11.70
N LYS A 108 13.82 -6.03 -12.57
CA LYS A 108 14.59 -5.43 -13.68
C LYS A 108 13.69 -4.63 -14.64
N GLU A 109 12.47 -5.13 -14.91
CA GLU A 109 11.50 -4.40 -15.73
C GLU A 109 11.01 -3.14 -15.00
N ALA A 110 10.73 -3.20 -13.69
CA ALA A 110 10.36 -2.04 -12.89
C ALA A 110 11.42 -0.92 -12.95
N ILE A 111 12.70 -1.28 -12.79
CA ILE A 111 13.82 -0.33 -12.87
C ILE A 111 13.86 0.34 -14.26
N ARG A 112 13.76 -0.43 -15.34
CA ARG A 112 13.75 0.13 -16.70
C ARG A 112 12.56 1.04 -16.98
N LEU A 113 11.44 0.83 -16.28
CA LEU A 113 10.27 1.69 -16.36
C LEU A 113 10.36 2.94 -15.48
N GLY A 114 11.43 3.08 -14.70
CA GLY A 114 11.63 4.21 -13.79
C GLY A 114 10.80 4.14 -12.51
N ALA A 115 10.34 2.94 -12.12
CA ALA A 115 9.65 2.74 -10.85
C ALA A 115 10.60 2.85 -9.67
N ASP A 116 10.09 3.39 -8.55
CA ASP A 116 10.82 3.55 -7.30
C ASP A 116 10.66 2.32 -6.38
N GLY A 117 9.70 1.44 -6.67
CA GLY A 117 9.45 0.22 -5.92
C GLY A 117 8.58 -0.76 -6.72
N VAL A 118 8.39 -1.93 -6.13
CA VAL A 118 7.54 -3.00 -6.65
C VAL A 118 6.42 -3.30 -5.66
N SER A 119 5.25 -3.72 -6.13
CA SER A 119 4.20 -4.25 -5.28
C SER A 119 3.66 -5.57 -5.77
N LEU A 120 3.34 -6.46 -4.84
CA LEU A 120 2.67 -7.73 -5.07
C LEU A 120 1.40 -7.83 -4.24
N HIS A 121 0.45 -8.64 -4.70
CA HIS A 121 -0.79 -8.97 -4.01
C HIS A 121 -0.81 -10.46 -3.68
N ILE A 122 -0.90 -10.78 -2.41
CA ILE A 122 -0.88 -12.14 -1.87
C ILE A 122 -2.18 -12.37 -1.09
N ASN A 123 -2.93 -13.37 -1.47
CA ASN A 123 -4.11 -13.84 -0.73
C ASN A 123 -3.69 -15.01 0.17
N ILE A 124 -4.00 -14.94 1.45
CA ILE A 124 -3.67 -15.96 2.46
C ILE A 124 -4.96 -16.65 2.91
N GLY A 125 -4.89 -17.97 3.05
CA GLY A 125 -6.00 -18.82 3.51
C GLY A 125 -6.75 -19.54 2.39
N GLY A 126 -6.24 -19.55 1.16
CA GLY A 126 -6.79 -20.29 0.03
C GLY A 126 -5.82 -21.31 -0.54
N LYS A 127 -6.33 -22.17 -1.42
CA LYS A 127 -5.55 -23.24 -2.07
C LYS A 127 -4.40 -22.73 -2.95
N GLU A 128 -4.47 -21.50 -3.44
CA GLU A 128 -3.46 -20.87 -4.27
C GLU A 128 -2.36 -20.13 -3.45
N GLU A 129 -2.48 -20.10 -2.13
CA GLU A 129 -1.54 -19.41 -1.23
C GLU A 129 -0.08 -19.85 -1.40
N PRO A 130 0.26 -21.16 -1.44
CA PRO A 130 1.66 -21.60 -1.52
C PRO A 130 2.39 -21.02 -2.72
N GLU A 131 1.74 -20.97 -3.88
CA GLU A 131 2.32 -20.40 -5.11
C GLU A 131 2.57 -18.88 -4.98
N MET A 132 1.62 -18.15 -4.37
CA MET A 132 1.74 -16.71 -4.18
C MET A 132 2.83 -16.35 -3.15
N VAL A 133 2.98 -17.15 -2.10
CA VAL A 133 4.06 -16.99 -1.09
C VAL A 133 5.43 -17.29 -1.72
N GLU A 134 5.53 -18.32 -2.56
CA GLU A 134 6.74 -18.61 -3.32
C GLU A 134 7.13 -17.44 -4.25
N GLN A 135 6.15 -16.87 -4.97
CA GLN A 135 6.36 -15.69 -5.82
C GLN A 135 6.82 -14.47 -5.00
N LEU A 136 6.25 -14.26 -3.82
CA LEU A 136 6.67 -13.20 -2.90
C LEU A 136 8.14 -13.34 -2.51
N GLY A 137 8.56 -14.54 -2.11
CA GLY A 137 9.96 -14.83 -1.76
C GLY A 137 10.93 -14.55 -2.92
N LYS A 138 10.60 -15.02 -4.12
CA LYS A 138 11.43 -14.79 -5.33
C LYS A 138 11.58 -13.31 -5.67
N ILE A 139 10.49 -12.55 -5.65
CA ILE A 139 10.54 -11.12 -5.93
C ILE A 139 11.22 -10.34 -4.80
N SER A 140 11.08 -10.77 -3.55
CA SER A 140 11.79 -10.18 -2.41
C SER A 140 13.31 -10.30 -2.58
N GLU A 141 13.80 -11.48 -2.96
CA GLU A 141 15.22 -11.71 -3.26
C GLU A 141 15.72 -10.81 -4.39
N GLU A 142 14.96 -10.73 -5.49
CA GLU A 142 15.31 -9.86 -6.62
C GLU A 142 15.26 -8.36 -6.21
N CYS A 143 14.30 -7.94 -5.40
CA CYS A 143 14.22 -6.59 -4.84
C CYS A 143 15.44 -6.25 -3.98
N HIS A 144 15.88 -7.19 -3.15
CA HIS A 144 17.07 -7.03 -2.33
C HIS A 144 18.35 -6.92 -3.19
N GLU A 145 18.51 -7.77 -4.20
CA GLU A 145 19.64 -7.71 -5.15
C GLU A 145 19.76 -6.32 -5.82
N TRP A 146 18.62 -5.73 -6.19
CA TRP A 146 18.58 -4.47 -6.94
C TRP A 146 18.32 -3.24 -6.09
N ASN A 147 18.25 -3.38 -4.76
CA ASN A 147 17.93 -2.30 -3.82
C ASN A 147 16.62 -1.56 -4.18
N VAL A 148 15.59 -2.31 -4.54
CA VAL A 148 14.26 -1.82 -4.87
C VAL A 148 13.30 -2.21 -3.75
N PRO A 149 12.61 -1.27 -3.08
CA PRO A 149 11.68 -1.60 -2.01
C PRO A 149 10.47 -2.40 -2.52
N LEU A 150 10.05 -3.39 -1.72
CA LEU A 150 8.90 -4.23 -1.95
C LEU A 150 7.75 -3.89 -1.02
N LEU A 151 6.59 -3.54 -1.59
CA LEU A 151 5.33 -3.46 -0.87
C LEU A 151 4.52 -4.73 -1.10
N ALA A 152 4.29 -5.51 -0.05
CA ALA A 152 3.42 -6.68 -0.10
C ALA A 152 1.99 -6.33 0.37
N MET A 153 1.02 -6.49 -0.54
CA MET A 153 -0.41 -6.40 -0.19
C MET A 153 -0.85 -7.77 0.32
N MET A 154 -0.94 -7.91 1.62
CA MET A 154 -1.22 -9.14 2.33
C MET A 154 -2.67 -9.18 2.79
N TYR A 155 -3.48 -10.03 2.17
CA TYR A 155 -4.92 -10.08 2.45
C TYR A 155 -5.36 -11.46 2.95
N PRO A 156 -6.03 -11.53 4.11
CA PRO A 156 -6.81 -12.70 4.49
C PRO A 156 -7.92 -12.92 3.46
N ARG A 157 -7.76 -13.90 2.59
CA ARG A 157 -8.73 -14.20 1.53
C ARG A 157 -8.55 -15.61 0.99
N GLY A 158 -9.46 -16.48 1.32
CA GLY A 158 -9.47 -17.87 0.89
C GLY A 158 -10.53 -18.66 1.62
N GLU A 159 -10.64 -19.91 1.29
CA GLU A 159 -11.68 -20.81 1.81
C GLU A 159 -11.57 -21.04 3.33
N ASN A 160 -10.37 -20.88 3.89
CA ASN A 160 -10.09 -21.06 5.32
C ASN A 160 -10.27 -19.77 6.14
N VAL A 161 -10.56 -18.64 5.50
CA VAL A 161 -10.75 -17.35 6.19
C VAL A 161 -12.21 -17.14 6.48
N LYS A 162 -12.61 -17.24 7.76
CA LYS A 162 -13.99 -17.01 8.20
C LYS A 162 -14.30 -15.51 8.30
N ASP A 163 -13.41 -14.74 8.92
CA ASP A 163 -13.49 -13.29 9.04
C ASP A 163 -12.16 -12.65 8.58
N PRO A 164 -12.16 -11.92 7.47
CA PRO A 164 -10.94 -11.26 6.99
C PRO A 164 -10.48 -10.07 7.85
N HIS A 165 -11.31 -9.61 8.80
CA HIS A 165 -11.00 -8.52 9.73
C HIS A 165 -10.63 -9.01 11.12
N ASP A 166 -10.64 -10.33 11.37
CA ASP A 166 -10.17 -10.92 12.62
C ASP A 166 -8.73 -10.46 12.92
N PRO A 167 -8.45 -9.86 14.09
CA PRO A 167 -7.13 -9.30 14.39
C PRO A 167 -5.99 -10.31 14.36
N GLU A 168 -6.22 -11.56 14.76
CA GLU A 168 -5.19 -12.61 14.75
C GLU A 168 -4.89 -13.03 13.31
N VAL A 169 -5.92 -13.16 12.48
CA VAL A 169 -5.79 -13.52 11.07
C VAL A 169 -5.10 -12.39 10.30
N VAL A 170 -5.45 -11.12 10.56
CA VAL A 170 -4.80 -9.95 9.96
C VAL A 170 -3.33 -9.87 10.39
N ALA A 171 -3.03 -10.05 11.68
CA ALA A 171 -1.66 -10.04 12.20
C ALA A 171 -0.83 -11.17 11.58
N HIS A 172 -1.34 -12.39 11.54
CA HIS A 172 -0.66 -13.53 10.93
C HIS A 172 -0.38 -13.27 9.45
N THR A 173 -1.38 -12.85 8.69
CA THR A 173 -1.23 -12.53 7.26
C THR A 173 -0.18 -11.43 7.03
N ALA A 174 -0.23 -10.36 7.81
CA ALA A 174 0.76 -9.29 7.71
C ALA A 174 2.18 -9.75 8.07
N ARG A 175 2.31 -10.62 9.07
CA ARG A 175 3.57 -11.19 9.51
C ARG A 175 4.24 -12.03 8.44
N ILE A 176 3.49 -12.85 7.69
CA ILE A 176 4.00 -13.61 6.55
C ILE A 176 4.68 -12.67 5.55
N GLY A 177 4.04 -11.55 5.20
CA GLY A 177 4.62 -10.57 4.27
C GLY A 177 5.97 -10.02 4.76
N ALA A 178 6.05 -9.65 6.04
CA ALA A 178 7.27 -9.13 6.63
C ALA A 178 8.39 -10.18 6.69
N GLU A 179 8.08 -11.42 7.08
CA GLU A 179 9.07 -12.51 7.17
C GLU A 179 9.52 -13.02 5.80
N CYS A 180 8.68 -12.88 4.76
CA CYS A 180 9.10 -13.13 3.38
C CYS A 180 9.88 -11.95 2.75
N GLY A 181 10.23 -10.92 3.53
CA GLY A 181 11.17 -9.88 3.14
C GLY A 181 10.54 -8.62 2.51
N ALA A 182 9.25 -8.36 2.73
CA ALA A 182 8.66 -7.09 2.32
C ALA A 182 9.18 -5.93 3.16
N ASP A 183 9.48 -4.79 2.53
CA ASP A 183 9.87 -3.54 3.21
C ASP A 183 8.66 -2.78 3.75
N ILE A 184 7.49 -2.97 3.15
CA ILE A 184 6.21 -2.39 3.56
C ILE A 184 5.13 -3.45 3.43
N VAL A 185 4.30 -3.60 4.45
CA VAL A 185 3.12 -4.46 4.41
C VAL A 185 1.85 -3.63 4.33
N LYS A 186 1.01 -3.92 3.34
CA LYS A 186 -0.35 -3.40 3.25
C LYS A 186 -1.33 -4.50 3.66
N THR A 187 -2.22 -4.20 4.61
CA THR A 187 -3.25 -5.15 5.07
C THR A 187 -4.58 -4.48 5.36
N LEU A 188 -5.55 -5.21 5.89
CA LEU A 188 -6.84 -4.68 6.29
C LEU A 188 -6.76 -4.01 7.67
N TYR A 189 -7.61 -3.01 7.90
CA TYR A 189 -7.86 -2.48 9.23
C TYR A 189 -8.84 -3.39 9.97
N THR A 190 -8.60 -3.69 11.23
CA THR A 190 -9.38 -4.64 12.04
C THR A 190 -10.70 -4.07 12.58
N GLY A 191 -10.93 -2.76 12.44
CA GLY A 191 -12.17 -2.11 12.81
C GLY A 191 -12.08 -1.25 14.08
N ASP A 192 -11.10 -1.46 14.94
CA ASP A 192 -10.87 -0.66 16.16
C ASP A 192 -9.37 -0.44 16.44
N ILE A 193 -9.07 0.59 17.26
CA ILE A 193 -7.71 1.03 17.55
C ILE A 193 -6.92 -0.04 18.32
N ASP A 194 -7.53 -0.65 19.32
CA ASP A 194 -6.81 -1.54 20.26
C ASP A 194 -6.41 -2.85 19.59
N SER A 195 -7.32 -3.42 18.80
CA SER A 195 -7.02 -4.63 18.03
C SER A 195 -5.98 -4.37 16.94
N PHE A 196 -6.09 -3.24 16.22
CA PHE A 196 -5.12 -2.93 15.16
C PHE A 196 -3.75 -2.52 15.71
N LYS A 197 -3.70 -1.95 16.91
CA LYS A 197 -2.44 -1.66 17.59
C LYS A 197 -1.63 -2.94 17.83
N LYS A 198 -2.27 -4.04 18.24
CA LYS A 198 -1.60 -5.34 18.37
C LYS A 198 -1.00 -5.83 17.05
N VAL A 199 -1.71 -5.59 15.94
CA VAL A 199 -1.18 -5.90 14.60
C VAL A 199 0.07 -5.07 14.32
N THR A 200 0.02 -3.74 14.46
CA THR A 200 1.15 -2.87 14.12
C THR A 200 2.37 -3.08 15.02
N GLU A 201 2.18 -3.42 16.29
CA GLU A 201 3.26 -3.70 17.24
C GLU A 201 3.94 -5.05 16.98
N SER A 202 3.24 -6.02 16.37
CA SER A 202 3.76 -7.35 16.07
C SER A 202 4.52 -7.45 14.75
N ILE A 203 4.45 -6.43 13.89
CA ILE A 203 5.06 -6.43 12.55
C ILE A 203 6.31 -5.55 12.53
N PRO A 204 7.49 -6.09 12.16
CA PRO A 204 8.77 -5.37 12.25
C PRO A 204 9.00 -4.34 11.14
N VAL A 205 8.11 -4.26 10.14
CA VAL A 205 8.18 -3.31 9.02
C VAL A 205 6.98 -2.35 9.04
N PRO A 206 7.04 -1.21 8.32
CA PRO A 206 5.90 -0.30 8.19
C PRO A 206 4.62 -1.01 7.72
N VAL A 207 3.53 -0.86 8.47
CA VAL A 207 2.21 -1.34 8.10
C VAL A 207 1.37 -0.17 7.58
N VAL A 208 0.75 -0.33 6.41
CA VAL A 208 -0.21 0.61 5.83
C VAL A 208 -1.54 -0.09 5.59
N ILE A 209 -2.65 0.64 5.69
CA ILE A 209 -3.96 0.03 5.56
C ILE A 209 -4.57 0.19 4.16
N ALA A 210 -5.38 -0.80 3.79
CA ALA A 210 -6.23 -0.77 2.60
C ALA A 210 -7.56 -0.03 2.89
N GLY A 211 -8.09 0.67 1.88
CA GLY A 211 -9.35 1.40 2.01
C GLY A 211 -10.62 0.54 1.83
N GLY A 212 -10.49 -0.69 1.39
CA GLY A 212 -11.64 -1.55 1.12
C GLY A 212 -12.55 -1.04 -0.02
N PRO A 213 -13.85 -1.38 0.02
CA PRO A 213 -14.87 -0.78 -0.84
C PRO A 213 -14.98 0.74 -0.64
N LYS A 214 -15.68 1.43 -1.52
CA LYS A 214 -16.00 2.86 -1.33
C LYS A 214 -16.84 3.02 -0.05
N SER A 215 -16.39 3.89 0.86
CA SER A 215 -17.08 4.19 2.12
C SER A 215 -18.39 4.93 1.86
N LYS A 216 -19.34 4.82 2.80
CA LYS A 216 -20.64 5.49 2.66
C LYS A 216 -20.49 7.02 2.72
N THR A 217 -19.64 7.51 3.60
CA THR A 217 -19.36 8.94 3.76
C THR A 217 -17.85 9.22 3.76
N ASP A 218 -17.48 10.47 3.47
CA ASP A 218 -16.09 10.92 3.58
C ASP A 218 -15.58 10.85 5.02
N LEU A 219 -16.46 11.11 5.99
CA LEU A 219 -16.09 11.02 7.41
C LEU A 219 -15.70 9.59 7.81
N ASP A 220 -16.37 8.55 7.27
CA ASP A 220 -16.06 7.15 7.61
C ASP A 220 -14.62 6.79 7.23
N ILE A 221 -14.19 7.14 5.99
CA ILE A 221 -12.83 6.82 5.53
C ILE A 221 -11.77 7.68 6.22
N LEU A 222 -12.10 8.93 6.56
CA LEU A 222 -11.22 9.82 7.31
C LEU A 222 -11.08 9.35 8.77
N GLN A 223 -12.17 8.90 9.41
CA GLN A 223 -12.13 8.36 10.77
C GLN A 223 -11.31 7.05 10.81
N MET A 224 -11.54 6.13 9.88
CA MET A 224 -10.72 4.92 9.75
C MET A 224 -9.22 5.26 9.60
N THR A 225 -8.90 6.32 8.88
CA THR A 225 -7.52 6.80 8.74
C THR A 225 -6.96 7.30 10.06
N GLU A 226 -7.69 8.14 10.78
CA GLU A 226 -7.28 8.68 12.08
C GLU A 226 -7.07 7.57 13.10
N ASP A 227 -8.00 6.61 13.17
CA ASP A 227 -7.94 5.46 14.08
C ASP A 227 -6.73 4.55 13.76
N ALA A 228 -6.54 4.20 12.49
CA ALA A 228 -5.40 3.38 12.08
C ALA A 228 -4.05 4.08 12.35
N MET A 229 -3.96 5.40 12.10
CA MET A 229 -2.74 6.17 12.41
C MET A 229 -2.48 6.22 13.92
N THR A 230 -3.54 6.32 14.74
CA THR A 230 -3.47 6.26 16.21
C THR A 230 -3.00 4.88 16.68
N ALA A 231 -3.46 3.82 16.02
CA ALA A 231 -3.05 2.44 16.27
C ALA A 231 -1.64 2.10 15.76
N GLY A 232 -0.87 3.05 15.20
CA GLY A 232 0.52 2.86 14.80
C GLY A 232 0.75 2.60 13.32
N ALA A 233 -0.28 2.59 12.47
CA ALA A 233 -0.10 2.53 11.02
C ALA A 233 0.88 3.60 10.52
N LYS A 234 1.60 3.29 9.45
CA LYS A 234 2.52 4.22 8.78
C LYS A 234 1.90 4.86 7.53
N GLY A 235 0.57 4.81 7.42
CA GLY A 235 -0.17 5.46 6.34
C GLY A 235 -1.26 4.59 5.75
N VAL A 236 -1.72 5.03 4.58
CA VAL A 236 -2.84 4.40 3.89
C VAL A 236 -2.54 4.19 2.39
N THR A 237 -3.19 3.18 1.82
CA THR A 237 -3.18 2.91 0.39
C THR A 237 -4.63 2.75 -0.08
N TYR A 238 -5.27 3.87 -0.42
CA TYR A 238 -6.67 3.94 -0.76
C TYR A 238 -6.90 4.12 -2.25
N GLY A 239 -7.66 3.20 -2.85
CA GLY A 239 -8.04 3.23 -4.26
C GLY A 239 -9.37 3.92 -4.46
N ARG A 240 -10.46 3.17 -4.45
CA ARG A 240 -11.84 3.60 -4.75
C ARG A 240 -12.30 4.83 -3.96
N ASN A 241 -11.87 4.96 -2.73
CA ASN A 241 -12.19 6.11 -1.88
C ASN A 241 -11.51 7.42 -2.34
N ILE A 242 -10.51 7.34 -3.24
CA ILE A 242 -9.85 8.50 -3.82
C ILE A 242 -10.20 8.63 -5.30
N PHE A 243 -9.85 7.65 -6.15
CA PHE A 243 -9.99 7.82 -7.59
C PHE A 243 -11.46 7.87 -8.07
N ALA A 244 -12.40 7.25 -7.36
CA ALA A 244 -13.85 7.35 -7.63
C ALA A 244 -14.54 8.43 -6.77
N HIS A 245 -13.78 9.32 -6.14
CA HIS A 245 -14.31 10.47 -5.42
C HIS A 245 -14.59 11.65 -6.38
N LYS A 246 -15.64 12.44 -6.13
CA LYS A 246 -15.98 13.61 -6.96
C LYS A 246 -14.83 14.64 -7.03
N THR A 247 -14.09 14.79 -5.93
CA THR A 247 -12.95 15.69 -5.79
C THR A 247 -11.76 14.92 -5.19
N PRO A 248 -11.06 14.07 -5.99
CA PRO A 248 -9.99 13.22 -5.48
C PRO A 248 -8.82 13.99 -4.89
N ASP A 249 -8.51 15.16 -5.41
CA ASP A 249 -7.53 16.11 -4.88
C ASP A 249 -7.85 16.60 -3.47
N LYS A 250 -9.11 17.00 -3.20
CA LYS A 250 -9.56 17.39 -1.86
C LYS A 250 -9.52 16.21 -0.88
N MET A 251 -9.90 15.00 -1.32
CA MET A 251 -9.80 13.80 -0.49
C MET A 251 -8.34 13.49 -0.13
N VAL A 252 -7.41 13.57 -1.09
CA VAL A 252 -5.97 13.40 -0.83
C VAL A 252 -5.45 14.46 0.12
N GLU A 253 -5.86 15.73 -0.01
CA GLU A 253 -5.47 16.80 0.91
C GLU A 253 -5.98 16.56 2.33
N ALA A 254 -7.21 16.07 2.48
CA ALA A 254 -7.78 15.73 3.79
C ALA A 254 -7.03 14.57 4.46
N LEU A 255 -6.78 13.50 3.72
CA LEU A 255 -5.98 12.37 4.20
C LEU A 255 -4.55 12.80 4.58
N ALA A 256 -3.92 13.67 3.78
CA ALA A 256 -2.61 14.23 4.08
C ALA A 256 -2.62 15.07 5.37
N GLY A 257 -3.71 15.78 5.64
CA GLY A 257 -3.93 16.50 6.89
C GLY A 257 -3.86 15.59 8.12
N ILE A 258 -4.54 14.46 8.08
CA ILE A 258 -4.52 13.46 9.16
C ILE A 258 -3.13 12.81 9.27
N ILE A 259 -2.60 12.30 8.17
CA ILE A 259 -1.37 11.49 8.18
C ILE A 259 -0.14 12.32 8.56
N PHE A 260 0.01 13.53 8.00
CA PHE A 260 1.25 14.31 8.14
C PHE A 260 1.15 15.48 9.13
N LYS A 261 -0.07 16.00 9.37
CA LYS A 261 -0.28 17.19 10.19
C LYS A 261 -1.05 16.93 11.49
N LYS A 262 -1.46 15.67 11.76
CA LYS A 262 -2.22 15.24 12.94
C LYS A 262 -3.55 16.01 13.11
N GLN A 263 -4.18 16.37 12.00
CA GLN A 263 -5.51 16.95 11.99
C GLN A 263 -6.56 15.85 12.20
N THR A 264 -7.73 16.19 12.74
CA THR A 264 -8.79 15.21 13.01
C THR A 264 -9.63 14.91 11.77
N ALA A 265 -10.25 13.74 11.75
CA ALA A 265 -11.18 13.35 10.68
C ALA A 265 -12.33 14.36 10.53
N LYS A 266 -12.88 14.84 11.67
CA LYS A 266 -13.97 15.83 11.67
C LYS A 266 -13.57 17.17 11.06
N GLU A 267 -12.35 17.66 11.35
CA GLU A 267 -11.81 18.88 10.75
C GLU A 267 -11.66 18.74 9.24
N MET A 268 -11.13 17.57 8.81
CA MET A 268 -10.87 17.32 7.38
C MET A 268 -12.16 17.08 6.60
N ALA A 269 -13.14 16.39 7.15
CA ALA A 269 -14.45 16.21 6.52
C ALA A 269 -15.15 17.55 6.21
N LYS A 270 -15.07 18.51 7.14
CA LYS A 270 -15.62 19.87 6.89
C LYS A 270 -14.96 20.58 5.73
N LYS A 271 -13.64 20.37 5.50
CA LYS A 271 -12.90 20.98 4.37
C LYS A 271 -13.25 20.39 3.01
N ILE A 272 -13.63 19.11 2.94
CA ILE A 272 -14.06 18.50 1.67
C ILE A 272 -15.46 19.01 1.29
N GLY A 273 -16.35 19.15 2.27
CA GLY A 273 -17.75 19.56 2.07
C GLY A 273 -17.95 21.04 1.70
N ASN A 274 -16.91 21.86 1.85
CA ASN A 274 -16.87 23.26 1.43
C ASN A 274 -16.14 23.39 0.09
#